data_f16f1d09de996896cb751d171d660568
#
_entry.id   f16f1d09de996896cb751d171d660568
#
_cell.length_a   1.000
_cell.length_b   1.000
_cell.length_c   1.000
_cell.angle_alpha   90.00
_cell.angle_beta   90.00
_cell.angle_gamma   90.00
#
_symmetry.space_group_name_H-M   'P 1'
#
loop_
_entity.id
_entity.type
_entity.pdbx_description
1 polymer ?
#
loop_
_entity_poly.entity_id
_entity_poly.type
_entity_poly.pdbx_seq_one_letter_code
_entity_poly.pdbx_strand_id
1 'polypeptide(L)'
;MVHGRGALFSRLVAVLLAGSAFFLHSISQARPDEAPNVAAGRQLAFEIAKGNCLACHLFPGDAGADTLANIGPALQAIRSRFPDRARLRARLWDPTQANPNTVMPPFGKHGILRSDEIDLIIDYLYTQ
;
A
#
# COMPACT_ATOMS: atom_id res chain seq x y z
N MET A 1 -42.72 -3.03 -66.59
CA MET A 1 -43.19 -2.53 -65.29
C MET A 1 -42.16 -2.88 -64.24
N VAL A 2 -41.59 -1.87 -63.69
CA VAL A 2 -40.43 -1.85 -62.82
C VAL A 2 -40.92 -1.74 -61.36
N HIS A 3 -40.37 -2.47 -60.47
CA HIS A 3 -40.36 -2.19 -59.01
C HIS A 3 -39.61 -3.37 -58.32
N GLY A 4 -38.65 -3.28 -57.49
CA GLY A 4 -38.01 -2.25 -56.68
C GLY A 4 -37.07 -3.03 -55.77
N ARG A 5 -35.74 -2.98 -56.07
CA ARG A 5 -34.67 -3.65 -55.32
C ARG A 5 -33.92 -2.58 -54.56
N GLY A 6 -34.30 -2.30 -53.32
CA GLY A 6 -33.60 -1.27 -52.56
C GLY A 6 -34.04 -1.12 -51.11
N ALA A 7 -33.99 -2.20 -50.32
CA ALA A 7 -34.33 -2.07 -48.88
C ALA A 7 -33.63 -3.11 -47.97
N LEU A 8 -32.52 -3.72 -48.40
CA LEU A 8 -31.86 -4.77 -47.59
C LEU A 8 -30.39 -4.45 -47.22
N PHE A 9 -29.87 -3.28 -47.59
CA PHE A 9 -28.44 -2.94 -47.32
C PHE A 9 -28.22 -1.94 -46.18
N SER A 10 -29.30 -1.51 -45.47
CA SER A 10 -29.16 -0.47 -44.43
C SER A 10 -29.27 -0.96 -42.98
N ARG A 11 -29.20 -2.26 -42.73
CA ARG A 11 -29.33 -2.78 -41.37
C ARG A 11 -28.13 -3.56 -40.82
N LEU A 12 -26.98 -3.55 -41.52
CA LEU A 12 -25.79 -4.35 -41.13
C LEU A 12 -24.58 -3.51 -40.74
N VAL A 13 -24.68 -2.21 -40.50
CA VAL A 13 -23.54 -1.36 -40.09
C VAL A 13 -23.65 -0.82 -38.65
N ALA A 14 -24.73 -1.15 -37.91
CA ALA A 14 -24.99 -0.57 -36.59
C ALA A 14 -24.65 -1.45 -35.40
N VAL A 15 -23.91 -2.56 -35.54
CA VAL A 15 -23.62 -3.50 -34.41
C VAL A 15 -22.15 -3.63 -34.06
N LEU A 16 -21.23 -2.84 -34.66
CA LEU A 16 -19.78 -3.01 -34.43
C LEU A 16 -19.09 -1.87 -33.63
N LEU A 17 -19.82 -1.06 -32.86
CA LEU A 17 -19.21 0.03 -32.06
C LEU A 17 -19.56 -0.01 -30.56
N ALA A 18 -19.92 -1.16 -30.00
CA ALA A 18 -20.26 -1.29 -28.57
C ALA A 18 -19.31 -2.26 -27.82
N GLY A 19 -18.05 -2.32 -28.20
CA GLY A 19 -17.07 -3.27 -27.65
C GLY A 19 -15.76 -2.65 -27.18
N SER A 20 -15.75 -1.44 -26.62
CA SER A 20 -14.49 -0.87 -26.15
C SER A 20 -14.72 0.15 -25.05
N ALA A 21 -14.91 -0.27 -23.80
CA ALA A 21 -14.68 0.56 -22.62
C ALA A 21 -14.96 -0.20 -21.32
N PHE A 22 -14.28 -1.30 -21.05
CA PHE A 22 -14.19 -1.83 -19.70
C PHE A 22 -12.74 -2.17 -19.33
N PHE A 23 -11.85 -1.21 -19.52
CA PHE A 23 -10.65 -1.14 -18.71
C PHE A 23 -11.05 -0.51 -17.37
N LEU A 24 -11.55 -1.33 -16.46
CA LEU A 24 -11.65 -0.97 -15.05
C LEU A 24 -10.22 -0.77 -14.54
N HIS A 25 -9.76 0.47 -14.57
CA HIS A 25 -8.64 0.89 -13.75
C HIS A 25 -9.05 0.60 -12.30
N SER A 26 -8.44 -0.39 -11.67
CA SER A 26 -8.47 -0.55 -10.23
C SER A 26 -7.72 0.65 -9.65
N ILE A 27 -8.42 1.76 -9.51
CA ILE A 27 -7.96 2.90 -8.74
C ILE A 27 -7.94 2.39 -7.31
N SER A 28 -6.74 2.16 -6.78
CA SER A 28 -6.53 1.95 -5.35
C SER A 28 -7.20 3.12 -4.64
N GLN A 29 -8.31 2.86 -3.97
CA GLN A 29 -9.06 3.89 -3.26
C GLN A 29 -8.26 4.24 -2.00
N ALA A 30 -7.44 5.28 -2.10
CA ALA A 30 -6.92 5.96 -0.92
C ALA A 30 -8.13 6.45 -0.10
N ARG A 31 -8.09 6.26 1.22
CA ARG A 31 -9.13 6.80 2.11
C ARG A 31 -9.14 8.32 1.94
N PRO A 32 -10.31 8.96 1.71
CA PRO A 32 -10.38 10.40 1.37
C PRO A 32 -9.78 11.34 2.43
N ASP A 33 -9.61 10.85 3.67
CA ASP A 33 -9.19 11.64 4.82
C ASP A 33 -7.72 11.39 5.23
N GLU A 34 -6.99 10.55 4.50
CA GLU A 34 -5.61 10.21 4.83
C GLU A 34 -4.64 11.13 4.08
N ALA A 35 -3.72 11.78 4.84
CA ALA A 35 -2.67 12.59 4.22
C ALA A 35 -1.85 11.75 3.22
N PRO A 36 -1.47 12.29 2.05
CA PRO A 36 -0.78 11.52 1.00
C PRO A 36 0.45 10.75 1.48
N ASN A 37 1.21 11.31 2.44
CA ASN A 37 2.37 10.67 3.02
C ASN A 37 2.01 9.43 3.86
N VAL A 38 0.90 9.49 4.59
CA VAL A 38 0.41 8.39 5.43
C VAL A 38 -0.02 7.22 4.55
N ALA A 39 -0.78 7.49 3.49
CA ALA A 39 -1.20 6.46 2.53
C ALA A 39 0.00 5.79 1.84
N ALA A 40 0.97 6.58 1.39
CA ALA A 40 2.20 6.06 0.79
C ALA A 40 3.02 5.24 1.80
N GLY A 41 3.13 5.70 3.04
CA GLY A 41 3.82 4.99 4.11
C GLY A 41 3.15 3.65 4.45
N ARG A 42 1.82 3.63 4.51
CA ARG A 42 1.05 2.39 4.68
C ARG A 42 1.31 1.39 3.56
N GLN A 43 1.27 1.84 2.31
CA GLN A 43 1.54 0.99 1.16
C GLN A 43 2.95 0.37 1.25
N LEU A 44 3.98 1.17 1.51
CA LEU A 44 5.35 0.71 1.69
C LEU A 44 5.51 -0.27 2.86
N ALA A 45 4.83 -0.02 3.98
CA ALA A 45 4.86 -0.90 5.14
C ALA A 45 4.28 -2.28 4.84
N PHE A 46 3.26 -2.37 3.98
CA PHE A 46 2.56 -3.63 3.67
C PHE A 46 3.08 -4.34 2.43
N GLU A 47 3.81 -3.65 1.56
CA GLU A 47 4.38 -4.23 0.36
C GLU A 47 5.42 -5.30 0.70
N ILE A 48 5.21 -6.54 0.16
CA ILE A 48 6.04 -7.72 0.46
C ILE A 48 7.51 -7.50 0.06
N ALA A 49 7.75 -6.80 -1.05
CA ALA A 49 9.10 -6.50 -1.54
C ALA A 49 9.77 -5.32 -0.82
N LYS A 50 9.10 -4.70 0.15
CA LYS A 50 9.55 -3.52 0.89
C LYS A 50 9.51 -3.76 2.41
N GLY A 51 8.62 -3.09 3.12
CA GLY A 51 8.52 -3.20 4.57
C GLY A 51 8.07 -4.58 5.05
N ASN A 52 7.07 -5.15 4.39
CA ASN A 52 6.45 -6.44 4.74
C ASN A 52 6.15 -6.58 6.24
N CYS A 53 5.74 -5.46 6.87
CA CYS A 53 5.58 -5.38 8.33
C CYS A 53 4.51 -6.35 8.84
N LEU A 54 3.48 -6.64 8.00
CA LEU A 54 2.41 -7.59 8.33
C LEU A 54 2.90 -9.03 8.52
N ALA A 55 4.08 -9.38 8.02
CA ALA A 55 4.65 -10.71 8.24
C ALA A 55 5.00 -10.97 9.71
N CYS A 56 5.25 -9.91 10.49
CA CYS A 56 5.74 -10.02 11.86
C CYS A 56 4.90 -9.25 12.89
N HIS A 57 4.17 -8.21 12.48
CA HIS A 57 3.49 -7.28 13.38
C HIS A 57 1.98 -7.23 13.17
N LEU A 58 1.23 -7.10 14.28
CA LEU A 58 -0.17 -6.69 14.27
C LEU A 58 -0.27 -5.17 14.18
N PHE A 59 -1.33 -4.69 13.52
CA PHE A 59 -1.71 -3.27 13.41
C PHE A 59 -3.14 -3.07 13.90
N PRO A 60 -3.38 -3.06 15.22
CA PRO A 60 -4.74 -3.00 15.76
C PRO A 60 -5.53 -1.74 15.36
N GLY A 61 -4.82 -0.66 15.02
CA GLY A 61 -5.41 0.60 14.56
C GLY A 61 -5.79 0.62 13.08
N ASP A 62 -5.40 -0.37 12.29
CA ASP A 62 -5.70 -0.44 10.85
C ASP A 62 -6.58 -1.64 10.51
N ALA A 63 -7.88 -1.39 10.31
CA ALA A 63 -8.86 -2.43 9.97
C ALA A 63 -8.59 -3.16 8.64
N GLY A 64 -7.71 -2.61 7.77
CA GLY A 64 -7.29 -3.25 6.53
C GLY A 64 -6.00 -4.06 6.66
N ALA A 65 -5.41 -4.12 7.87
CA ALA A 65 -4.21 -4.90 8.16
C ALA A 65 -4.61 -6.29 8.66
N ASP A 66 -5.06 -7.16 7.75
CA ASP A 66 -5.46 -8.53 8.09
C ASP A 66 -4.23 -9.42 8.27
N THR A 67 -3.84 -9.62 9.53
CA THR A 67 -2.72 -10.49 9.91
C THR A 67 -2.92 -11.05 11.31
N LEU A 68 -2.40 -12.27 11.54
CA LEU A 68 -2.30 -12.93 12.86
C LEU A 68 -0.84 -12.99 13.35
N ALA A 69 0.04 -12.18 12.76
CA ALA A 69 1.46 -12.18 13.07
C ALA A 69 1.73 -11.78 14.52
N ASN A 70 2.63 -12.51 15.18
CA ASN A 70 3.00 -12.33 16.59
C ASN A 70 4.51 -12.45 16.85
N ILE A 71 5.33 -12.34 15.79
CA ILE A 71 6.80 -12.40 15.89
C ILE A 71 7.34 -11.11 16.51
N GLY A 72 6.80 -9.97 16.08
CA GLY A 72 7.09 -8.66 16.62
C GLY A 72 5.96 -8.13 17.51
N PRO A 73 6.20 -7.08 18.32
CA PRO A 73 5.16 -6.46 19.12
C PRO A 73 4.09 -5.80 18.22
N ALA A 74 2.86 -5.72 18.72
CA ALA A 74 1.80 -4.97 18.05
C ALA A 74 2.23 -3.51 17.83
N LEU A 75 2.00 -3.01 16.62
CA LEU A 75 2.29 -1.62 16.24
C LEU A 75 1.05 -0.77 16.55
N GLN A 76 0.97 -0.33 17.78
CA GLN A 76 -0.07 0.55 18.32
C GLN A 76 0.54 1.54 19.29
N ALA A 77 -0.12 2.68 19.47
CA ALA A 77 0.33 3.77 20.34
C ALA A 77 1.79 4.18 20.06
N ILE A 78 2.17 4.17 18.79
CA ILE A 78 3.57 4.35 18.38
C ILE A 78 4.09 5.72 18.80
N ARG A 79 3.28 6.77 18.67
CA ARG A 79 3.68 8.13 19.05
C ARG A 79 4.01 8.24 20.54
N SER A 80 3.30 7.55 21.41
CA SER A 80 3.59 7.55 22.86
C SER A 80 4.79 6.68 23.24
N ARG A 81 5.00 5.57 22.53
CA ARG A 81 6.16 4.68 22.74
C ARG A 81 7.46 5.23 22.16
N PHE A 82 7.36 5.99 21.09
CA PHE A 82 8.47 6.63 20.38
C PHE A 82 8.13 8.11 20.11
N PRO A 83 8.10 8.95 21.15
CA PRO A 83 7.84 10.39 20.96
C PRO A 83 8.94 11.07 20.13
N ASP A 84 10.16 10.55 20.18
CA ASP A 84 11.28 10.98 19.36
C ASP A 84 11.28 10.23 18.02
N ARG A 85 11.00 10.95 16.94
CA ARG A 85 11.01 10.44 15.57
C ARG A 85 12.36 9.84 15.17
N ALA A 86 13.47 10.43 15.62
CA ALA A 86 14.80 9.93 15.29
C ALA A 86 15.07 8.54 15.90
N ARG A 87 14.55 8.27 17.09
CA ARG A 87 14.63 6.95 17.72
C ARG A 87 13.83 5.90 16.97
N LEU A 88 12.62 6.22 16.51
CA LEU A 88 11.82 5.31 15.68
C LEU A 88 12.52 5.05 14.34
N ARG A 89 13.06 6.11 13.73
CA ARG A 89 13.82 6.01 12.50
C ARG A 89 15.04 5.10 12.64
N ALA A 90 15.80 5.24 13.72
CA ALA A 90 16.96 4.38 14.00
C ALA A 90 16.55 2.90 14.12
N ARG A 91 15.37 2.61 14.69
CA ARG A 91 14.83 1.24 14.78
C ARG A 91 14.52 0.63 13.43
N LEU A 92 14.03 1.41 12.49
CA LEU A 92 13.77 0.95 11.12
C LEU A 92 15.06 0.88 10.30
N TRP A 93 15.99 1.79 10.57
CA TRP A 93 17.27 1.81 9.87
C TRP A 93 18.13 0.60 10.17
N ASP A 94 18.44 0.40 11.46
CA ASP A 94 19.24 -0.72 11.95
C ASP A 94 18.80 -1.12 13.37
N PRO A 95 17.83 -2.01 13.51
CA PRO A 95 17.32 -2.46 14.81
C PRO A 95 18.37 -3.21 15.64
N THR A 96 19.44 -3.73 15.01
CA THR A 96 20.49 -4.46 15.69
C THR A 96 21.29 -3.60 16.65
N GLN A 97 21.33 -2.27 16.44
CA GLN A 97 21.96 -1.32 17.35
C GLN A 97 21.30 -1.30 18.73
N ALA A 98 20.04 -1.63 18.80
CA ALA A 98 19.29 -1.64 20.06
C ALA A 98 19.03 -3.04 20.59
N ASN A 99 18.98 -4.03 19.73
CA ASN A 99 18.87 -5.44 20.07
C ASN A 99 19.66 -6.29 19.06
N PRO A 100 20.90 -6.69 19.39
CA PRO A 100 21.73 -7.49 18.50
C PRO A 100 21.12 -8.82 18.08
N ASN A 101 20.17 -9.35 18.87
CA ASN A 101 19.51 -10.63 18.62
C ASN A 101 18.13 -10.47 17.92
N THR A 102 17.83 -9.30 17.40
CA THR A 102 16.56 -9.07 16.71
C THR A 102 16.47 -9.85 15.40
N VAL A 103 15.28 -10.33 15.08
CA VAL A 103 14.94 -10.89 13.76
C VAL A 103 14.35 -9.82 12.82
N MET A 104 14.11 -8.62 13.30
CA MET A 104 13.64 -7.50 12.49
C MET A 104 14.75 -7.10 11.50
N PRO A 105 14.46 -7.02 10.19
CA PRO A 105 15.46 -6.66 9.20
C PRO A 105 15.98 -5.22 9.38
N PRO A 106 17.28 -4.98 9.15
CA PRO A 106 17.84 -3.63 9.13
C PRO A 106 17.54 -2.95 7.79
N PHE A 107 16.32 -2.45 7.65
CA PHE A 107 15.74 -1.99 6.39
C PHE A 107 16.57 -0.93 5.68
N GLY A 108 17.04 0.08 6.40
CA GLY A 108 17.87 1.14 5.84
C GLY A 108 19.31 0.68 5.57
N LYS A 109 19.93 0.03 6.54
CA LYS A 109 21.33 -0.42 6.45
C LYS A 109 21.56 -1.41 5.31
N HIS A 110 20.59 -2.28 5.02
CA HIS A 110 20.66 -3.24 3.94
C HIS A 110 20.03 -2.74 2.62
N GLY A 111 19.58 -1.50 2.57
CA GLY A 111 18.98 -0.91 1.35
C GLY A 111 17.65 -1.52 0.93
N ILE A 112 16.94 -2.20 1.84
CA ILE A 112 15.59 -2.73 1.58
C ILE A 112 14.61 -1.58 1.40
N LEU A 113 14.76 -0.54 2.22
CA LEU A 113 14.03 0.71 2.15
C LEU A 113 15.02 1.87 1.97
N ARG A 114 14.66 2.82 1.11
CA ARG A 114 15.36 4.10 1.01
C ARG A 114 15.06 4.97 2.22
N SER A 115 15.90 6.00 2.41
CA SER A 115 15.76 6.95 3.51
C SER A 115 14.38 7.64 3.54
N ASP A 116 13.91 8.09 2.38
CA ASP A 116 12.60 8.73 2.20
C ASP A 116 11.42 7.76 2.43
N GLU A 117 11.56 6.50 2.00
CA GLU A 117 10.56 5.45 2.25
C GLU A 117 10.41 5.15 3.74
N ILE A 118 11.50 5.14 4.50
CA ILE A 118 11.46 5.00 5.95
C ILE A 118 10.71 6.16 6.59
N ASP A 119 10.93 7.38 6.13
CA ASP A 119 10.26 8.55 6.67
C ASP A 119 8.74 8.54 6.41
N LEU A 120 8.31 8.08 5.22
CA LEU A 120 6.90 7.85 4.91
C LEU A 120 6.28 6.77 5.81
N ILE A 121 6.98 5.64 6.00
CA ILE A 121 6.49 4.58 6.91
C ILE A 121 6.34 5.11 8.33
N ILE A 122 7.23 5.97 8.82
CA ILE A 122 7.11 6.57 10.15
C ILE A 122 5.87 7.47 10.24
N ASP A 123 5.55 8.24 9.19
CA ASP A 123 4.34 9.06 9.14
C ASP A 123 3.08 8.20 9.32
N TYR A 124 3.02 7.07 8.62
CA TYR A 124 1.96 6.08 8.80
C TYR A 124 1.96 5.46 10.20
N LEU A 125 3.11 5.00 10.70
CA LEU A 125 3.20 4.40 12.03
C LEU A 125 2.74 5.33 13.16
N TYR A 126 2.89 6.63 12.99
CA TYR A 126 2.44 7.62 13.96
C TYR A 126 0.92 7.82 14.00
N THR A 127 0.19 7.20 13.10
CA THR A 127 -1.28 7.14 13.13
C THR A 127 -1.81 5.92 13.90
N GLN A 128 -0.90 4.97 14.25
CA GLN A 128 -1.25 3.73 14.93
C GLN A 128 -1.23 3.83 16.46
#